data_d870b6cec23bbdafe2049e0dde6a1d0e
#
_entry.id   d870b6cec23bbdafe2049e0dde6a1d0e
#
_cell.length_a   1.000
_cell.length_b   1.000
_cell.length_c   1.000
_cell.angle_alpha   90.00
_cell.angle_beta   90.00
_cell.angle_gamma   90.00
#
_symmetry.space_group_name_H-M   'P 1'
#
loop_
_entity.id
_entity.type
_entity.pdbx_description
1 polymer ?
#
loop_
_entity_poly.entity_id
_entity_poly.type
_entity_poly.pdbx_seq_one_letter_code
_entity_poly.pdbx_strand_id
1 'polypeptide(L)'
;MAYMNQELKKQRAPQIKKVLKKYGLKGTIGVRNHMTLYVTIKEGALDFIGVAQKMNNEYAEARGIKPVIMDNYDTIHHTHADRYRRFDETIANFIEELDAAMKGVGYYNNDDAMTDYFDRAFYIDINIGNWQKPYVYTGA
;
A
#
# COMPACT_ATOMS: atom_id res chain seq x y z
N MET A 1 -6.53 15.98 13.86
CA MET A 1 -7.50 15.84 12.75
C MET A 1 -6.76 15.57 11.46
N ALA A 2 -7.20 14.57 10.73
CA ALA A 2 -6.56 14.20 9.46
C ALA A 2 -6.87 15.23 8.36
N TYR A 3 -5.85 15.63 7.60
CA TYR A 3 -6.00 16.61 6.52
C TYR A 3 -5.01 16.36 5.40
N MET A 4 -5.50 16.32 4.18
CA MET A 4 -4.69 16.20 2.96
C MET A 4 -5.30 17.06 1.87
N ASN A 5 -4.47 17.71 1.07
CA ASN A 5 -4.91 18.51 -0.07
C ASN A 5 -3.96 18.35 -1.25
N GLN A 6 -4.29 19.00 -2.38
CA GLN A 6 -3.48 18.91 -3.59
C GLN A 6 -2.08 19.50 -3.41
N GLU A 7 -1.93 20.52 -2.57
CA GLU A 7 -0.63 21.13 -2.30
C GLU A 7 0.28 20.16 -1.56
N LEU A 8 -0.22 19.51 -0.50
CA LEU A 8 0.53 18.50 0.24
C LEU A 8 0.86 17.29 -0.65
N LYS A 9 -0.08 16.88 -1.51
CA LYS A 9 0.16 15.84 -2.50
C LYS A 9 1.33 16.20 -3.42
N LYS A 10 1.38 17.44 -3.91
CA LYS A 10 2.48 17.91 -4.77
C LYS A 10 3.82 17.84 -4.06
N GLN A 11 3.86 18.12 -2.76
CA GLN A 11 5.08 18.03 -1.97
C GLN A 11 5.59 16.58 -1.84
N ARG A 12 4.68 15.62 -1.78
CA ARG A 12 5.00 14.20 -1.60
C ARG A 12 5.25 13.46 -2.93
N ALA A 13 4.64 13.91 -4.02
CA ALA A 13 4.62 13.21 -5.30
C ALA A 13 6.01 12.90 -5.88
N PRO A 14 7.01 13.79 -5.86
CA PRO A 14 8.32 13.47 -6.42
C PRO A 14 8.97 12.26 -5.75
N GLN A 15 8.90 12.16 -4.43
CA GLN A 15 9.51 11.07 -3.69
C GLN A 15 8.75 9.77 -3.91
N ILE A 16 7.42 9.82 -3.96
CA ILE A 16 6.59 8.66 -4.27
C ILE A 16 6.90 8.12 -5.66
N LYS A 17 6.98 9.00 -6.66
CA LYS A 17 7.32 8.61 -8.03
C LYS A 17 8.70 7.98 -8.13
N LYS A 18 9.66 8.49 -7.36
CA LYS A 18 11.01 7.95 -7.30
C LYS A 18 11.02 6.51 -6.77
N VAL A 19 10.24 6.24 -5.72
CA VAL A 19 10.11 4.90 -5.16
C VAL A 19 9.47 3.96 -6.19
N LEU A 20 8.36 4.37 -6.81
CA LEU A 20 7.69 3.55 -7.83
C LEU A 20 8.65 3.19 -8.96
N LYS A 21 9.39 4.18 -9.47
CA LYS A 21 10.36 3.97 -10.55
C LYS A 21 11.48 3.02 -10.14
N LYS A 22 11.98 3.15 -8.92
CA LYS A 22 13.03 2.27 -8.38
C LYS A 22 12.63 0.79 -8.46
N TYR A 23 11.37 0.49 -8.22
CA TYR A 23 10.86 -0.88 -8.20
C TYR A 23 10.18 -1.30 -9.51
N GLY A 24 10.29 -0.49 -10.56
CA GLY A 24 9.72 -0.83 -11.86
C GLY A 24 8.19 -0.83 -11.89
N LEU A 25 7.57 0.07 -11.13
CA LEU A 25 6.12 0.14 -10.96
C LEU A 25 5.55 1.40 -11.61
N LYS A 26 4.31 1.30 -12.07
CA LYS A 26 3.54 2.43 -12.60
C LYS A 26 2.26 2.58 -11.79
N GLY A 27 1.94 3.81 -11.44
CA GLY A 27 0.76 4.09 -10.64
C GLY A 27 0.38 5.56 -10.65
N THR A 28 -0.68 5.87 -9.93
CA THR A 28 -1.21 7.23 -9.78
C THR A 28 -1.28 7.61 -8.31
N ILE A 29 -1.22 8.90 -8.05
CA ILE A 29 -1.27 9.48 -6.70
C ILE A 29 -2.50 10.37 -6.63
N GLY A 30 -3.29 10.26 -5.56
CA GLY A 30 -4.48 11.06 -5.41
C GLY A 30 -4.81 11.42 -3.97
N VAL A 31 -5.81 12.26 -3.83
CA VAL A 31 -6.35 12.68 -2.54
C VAL A 31 -7.83 12.33 -2.49
N ARG A 32 -8.28 11.78 -1.36
CA ARG A 32 -9.67 11.39 -1.16
C ARG A 32 -10.22 12.07 0.09
N ASN A 33 -11.39 12.70 -0.04
CA ASN A 33 -12.15 13.30 1.07
C ASN A 33 -11.35 14.31 1.91
N HIS A 34 -10.34 14.98 1.32
CA HIS A 34 -9.45 15.91 2.02
C HIS A 34 -8.73 15.33 3.25
N MET A 35 -8.68 14.02 3.38
CA MET A 35 -8.08 13.34 4.53
C MET A 35 -7.08 12.25 4.17
N THR A 36 -7.18 11.69 2.98
CA THR A 36 -6.41 10.50 2.59
C THR A 36 -5.51 10.79 1.40
N LEU A 37 -4.23 10.45 1.53
CA LEU A 37 -3.31 10.36 0.42
C LEU A 37 -3.30 8.89 -0.04
N TYR A 38 -3.56 8.64 -1.32
CA TYR A 38 -3.54 7.28 -1.83
C TYR A 38 -2.64 7.15 -3.05
N VAL A 39 -2.10 5.94 -3.20
CA VAL A 39 -1.34 5.53 -4.39
C VAL A 39 -2.01 4.28 -4.93
N THR A 40 -2.34 4.28 -6.22
CA THR A 40 -2.85 3.10 -6.92
C THR A 40 -1.78 2.61 -7.87
N ILE A 41 -1.24 1.42 -7.62
CA ILE A 41 -0.21 0.80 -8.44
C ILE A 41 -0.91 -0.04 -9.50
N LYS A 42 -0.72 0.32 -10.78
CA LYS A 42 -1.47 -0.25 -11.90
C LYS A 42 -0.78 -1.44 -12.54
N GLU A 43 0.54 -1.37 -12.64
CA GLU A 43 1.35 -2.43 -13.25
C GLU A 43 2.79 -2.36 -12.80
N GLY A 44 3.52 -3.44 -12.93
CA GLY A 44 4.93 -3.44 -12.66
C GLY A 44 5.56 -4.80 -12.41
N ALA A 45 6.81 -4.74 -11.97
CA ALA A 45 7.70 -5.89 -11.86
C ALA A 45 7.54 -6.72 -10.58
N LEU A 46 6.70 -6.29 -9.64
CA LEU A 46 6.48 -7.01 -8.39
C LEU A 46 5.17 -7.79 -8.42
N ASP A 47 5.22 -9.04 -7.98
CA ASP A 47 4.06 -9.95 -8.01
C ASP A 47 3.25 -9.86 -6.71
N PHE A 48 2.57 -8.72 -6.52
CA PHE A 48 1.77 -8.48 -5.31
C PHE A 48 0.66 -9.52 -5.15
N ILE A 49 -0.05 -9.83 -6.23
CA ILE A 49 -1.20 -10.73 -6.18
C ILE A 49 -0.76 -12.16 -5.92
N GLY A 50 0.32 -12.61 -6.57
CA GLY A 50 0.86 -13.95 -6.34
C GLY A 50 1.34 -14.15 -4.91
N VAL A 51 1.98 -13.15 -4.33
CA VAL A 51 2.42 -13.20 -2.93
C VAL A 51 1.22 -13.19 -1.98
N ALA A 52 0.22 -12.36 -2.25
CA ALA A 52 -1.01 -12.34 -1.45
C ALA A 52 -1.73 -13.70 -1.50
N GLN A 53 -1.72 -14.37 -2.66
CA GLN A 53 -2.29 -15.71 -2.79
C GLN A 53 -1.52 -16.72 -1.92
N LYS A 54 -0.18 -16.65 -1.88
CA LYS A 54 0.63 -17.51 -1.01
C LYS A 54 0.31 -17.29 0.45
N MET A 55 0.11 -16.05 0.86
CA MET A 55 -0.28 -15.70 2.23
C MET A 55 -1.63 -16.30 2.58
N ASN A 56 -2.62 -16.18 1.68
CA ASN A 56 -3.94 -16.77 1.88
C ASN A 56 -3.89 -18.30 1.97
N ASN A 57 -3.07 -18.93 1.14
CA ASN A 57 -2.91 -20.38 1.14
C ASN A 57 -2.33 -20.88 2.47
N GLU A 58 -1.32 -20.20 2.97
CA GLU A 58 -0.72 -20.55 4.26
C GLU A 58 -1.70 -20.36 5.43
N TYR A 59 -2.43 -19.26 5.42
CA TYR A 59 -3.46 -19.00 6.42
C TYR A 59 -4.51 -20.12 6.44
N ALA A 60 -4.99 -20.51 5.26
CA ALA A 60 -6.00 -21.54 5.12
C ALA A 60 -5.48 -22.91 5.56
N GLU A 61 -4.24 -23.26 5.20
CA GLU A 61 -3.62 -24.51 5.61
C GLU A 61 -3.49 -24.61 7.14
N ALA A 62 -3.06 -23.52 7.78
CA ALA A 62 -2.91 -23.48 9.23
C ALA A 62 -4.25 -23.68 9.97
N ARG A 63 -5.37 -23.37 9.34
CA ARG A 63 -6.71 -23.49 9.92
C ARG A 63 -7.52 -24.65 9.38
N GLY A 64 -6.99 -25.43 8.46
CA GLY A 64 -7.70 -26.54 7.84
C GLY A 64 -8.91 -26.11 7.02
N ILE A 65 -8.88 -24.92 6.43
CA ILE A 65 -9.95 -24.40 5.57
C ILE A 65 -9.47 -24.24 4.14
N LYS A 66 -10.43 -24.06 3.22
CA LYS A 66 -10.13 -23.84 1.82
C LYS A 66 -9.61 -22.42 1.59
N PRO A 67 -8.50 -22.22 0.86
CA PRO A 67 -7.97 -20.87 0.63
C PRO A 67 -8.91 -20.04 -0.25
N VAL A 68 -8.93 -18.73 0.02
CA VAL A 68 -9.60 -17.76 -0.83
C VAL A 68 -8.72 -17.52 -2.06
N ILE A 69 -9.33 -17.56 -3.24
CA ILE A 69 -8.62 -17.23 -4.50
C ILE A 69 -8.61 -15.72 -4.67
N MET A 70 -7.41 -15.15 -4.81
CA MET A 70 -7.26 -13.71 -4.96
C MET A 70 -7.78 -13.23 -6.32
N ASP A 71 -8.48 -12.10 -6.30
CA ASP A 71 -8.72 -11.34 -7.52
C ASP A 71 -7.41 -10.66 -7.96
N ASN A 72 -7.38 -10.06 -9.15
CA ASN A 72 -6.20 -9.37 -9.65
C ASN A 72 -6.10 -7.93 -9.14
N TYR A 73 -6.59 -7.69 -7.93
CA TYR A 73 -6.43 -6.42 -7.22
C TYR A 73 -6.43 -6.67 -5.72
N ASP A 74 -5.85 -5.74 -4.97
CA ASP A 74 -5.73 -5.85 -3.51
C ASP A 74 -5.49 -4.47 -2.92
N THR A 75 -5.50 -4.39 -1.59
CA THR A 75 -5.05 -3.24 -0.84
C THR A 75 -3.97 -3.67 0.14
N ILE A 76 -3.00 -2.81 0.37
CA ILE A 76 -1.92 -3.08 1.31
C ILE A 76 -1.97 -2.02 2.40
N HIS A 77 -2.04 -2.44 3.66
CA HIS A 77 -1.92 -1.50 4.77
C HIS A 77 -0.46 -1.03 4.86
N HIS A 78 -0.25 0.28 4.87
CA HIS A 78 1.09 0.87 4.78
C HIS A 78 2.05 0.48 5.92
N THR A 79 1.53 0.00 7.04
CA THR A 79 2.34 -0.44 8.18
C THR A 79 2.62 -1.94 8.19
N HIS A 80 2.14 -2.69 7.21
CA HIS A 80 2.20 -4.15 7.19
C HIS A 80 3.33 -4.75 6.35
N ALA A 81 4.42 -4.02 6.14
CA ALA A 81 5.57 -4.51 5.38
C ALA A 81 6.09 -5.87 5.92
N ASP A 82 6.14 -6.03 7.24
CA ASP A 82 6.68 -7.25 7.86
C ASP A 82 5.86 -8.50 7.55
N ARG A 83 4.57 -8.36 7.24
CA ARG A 83 3.72 -9.50 6.84
C ARG A 83 4.19 -10.12 5.53
N TYR A 84 4.80 -9.31 4.66
CA TYR A 84 5.28 -9.72 3.35
C TYR A 84 6.72 -10.20 3.37
N ARG A 85 7.51 -9.79 4.36
CA ARG A 85 8.98 -9.98 4.37
C ARG A 85 9.40 -11.43 4.21
N ARG A 86 8.69 -12.34 4.83
CA ARG A 86 8.97 -13.78 4.78
C ARG A 86 8.65 -14.40 3.41
N PHE A 87 7.73 -13.79 2.66
CA PHE A 87 7.31 -14.26 1.34
C PHE A 87 8.09 -13.58 0.21
N ASP A 88 8.34 -12.29 0.34
CA ASP A 88 9.06 -11.49 -0.66
C ASP A 88 9.64 -10.25 0.00
N GLU A 89 10.94 -10.27 0.25
CA GLU A 89 11.63 -9.16 0.92
C GLU A 89 11.63 -7.89 0.08
N THR A 90 11.66 -8.02 -1.24
CA THR A 90 11.62 -6.85 -2.15
C THR A 90 10.29 -6.12 -2.01
N ILE A 91 9.18 -6.83 -1.93
CA ILE A 91 7.86 -6.22 -1.69
C ILE A 91 7.83 -5.54 -0.33
N ALA A 92 8.36 -6.18 0.71
CA ALA A 92 8.40 -5.59 2.04
C ALA A 92 9.20 -4.29 2.05
N ASN A 93 10.38 -4.27 1.43
CA ASN A 93 11.20 -3.08 1.33
C ASN A 93 10.50 -1.98 0.55
N PHE A 94 9.81 -2.33 -0.53
CA PHE A 94 9.01 -1.38 -1.30
C PHE A 94 7.93 -0.73 -0.44
N ILE A 95 7.18 -1.51 0.34
CA ILE A 95 6.12 -0.99 1.21
C ILE A 95 6.70 -0.01 2.23
N GLU A 96 7.84 -0.34 2.85
CA GLU A 96 8.49 0.55 3.81
C GLU A 96 8.93 1.87 3.17
N GLU A 97 9.55 1.80 1.99
CA GLU A 97 10.01 2.99 1.28
C GLU A 97 8.85 3.85 0.80
N LEU A 98 7.78 3.21 0.30
CA LEU A 98 6.59 3.93 -0.13
C LEU A 98 5.89 4.62 1.05
N ASP A 99 5.75 3.92 2.18
CA ASP A 99 5.18 4.48 3.39
C ASP A 99 5.96 5.73 3.84
N ALA A 100 7.28 5.66 3.88
CA ALA A 100 8.13 6.79 4.24
C ALA A 100 7.97 7.97 3.28
N ALA A 101 7.88 7.69 1.96
CA ALA A 101 7.70 8.72 0.95
C ALA A 101 6.33 9.40 1.06
N MET A 102 5.29 8.64 1.34
CA MET A 102 3.93 9.17 1.52
C MET A 102 3.80 9.99 2.79
N LYS A 103 4.44 9.57 3.88
CA LYS A 103 4.44 10.30 5.15
C LYS A 103 5.20 11.62 5.03
N GLY A 104 6.41 11.58 4.48
CA GLY A 104 7.26 12.75 4.40
C GLY A 104 7.66 13.28 5.76
N VAL A 105 8.18 14.50 5.78
CA VAL A 105 8.58 15.19 7.02
C VAL A 105 7.33 15.74 7.72
N GLY A 106 7.28 15.59 9.04
CA GLY A 106 6.20 16.15 9.84
C GLY A 106 4.95 15.30 9.98
N TYR A 107 4.96 14.09 9.42
CA TYR A 107 3.84 13.17 9.65
C TYR A 107 3.76 12.77 11.12
N TYR A 108 2.54 12.71 11.66
CA TYR A 108 2.31 12.23 13.02
C TYR A 108 1.10 11.31 13.08
N ASN A 109 1.08 10.43 14.07
CA ASN A 109 -0.05 9.58 14.38
C ASN A 109 -0.15 9.42 15.90
N ASN A 110 -1.13 10.07 16.50
CA ASN A 110 -1.42 10.04 17.92
C ASN A 110 -2.78 9.38 18.20
N ASP A 111 -3.21 8.49 17.32
CA ASP A 111 -4.48 7.77 17.52
C ASP A 111 -4.44 6.96 18.81
N ASP A 112 -5.57 6.97 19.53
CA ASP A 112 -5.76 6.18 20.74
C ASP A 112 -6.99 5.29 20.55
N ALA A 113 -6.71 4.00 20.29
CA ALA A 113 -7.76 3.01 20.03
C ALA A 113 -8.63 2.72 21.28
N MET A 114 -8.09 2.95 22.48
CA MET A 114 -8.83 2.70 23.73
C MET A 114 -9.90 3.75 24.02
N THR A 115 -9.69 4.98 23.51
CA THR A 115 -10.65 6.08 23.69
C THR A 115 -11.36 6.45 22.39
N ASP A 116 -11.16 5.68 21.31
CA ASP A 116 -11.64 5.97 19.96
C ASP A 116 -11.24 7.36 19.46
N TYR A 117 -10.11 7.86 19.95
CA TYR A 117 -9.58 9.15 19.53
C TYR A 117 -8.61 8.96 18.35
N PHE A 118 -8.93 9.58 17.22
CA PHE A 118 -8.12 9.49 16.01
C PHE A 118 -7.47 10.84 15.71
N ASP A 119 -6.15 10.89 15.88
CA ASP A 119 -5.37 12.11 15.64
C ASP A 119 -4.11 11.76 14.85
N ARG A 120 -4.19 11.89 13.54
CA ARG A 120 -3.07 11.69 12.62
C ARG A 120 -3.04 12.80 11.58
N ALA A 121 -1.85 13.00 10.97
CA ALA A 121 -1.67 14.04 9.95
C ALA A 121 -2.61 13.82 8.78
N PHE A 122 -2.68 12.58 8.27
CA PHE A 122 -3.59 12.15 7.20
C PHE A 122 -3.61 10.63 7.14
N TYR A 123 -4.59 10.08 6.42
CA TYR A 123 -4.67 8.64 6.17
C TYR A 123 -3.87 8.28 4.93
N ILE A 124 -3.37 7.05 4.89
CA ILE A 124 -2.55 6.52 3.79
C ILE A 124 -3.20 5.25 3.26
N ASP A 125 -3.50 5.22 1.96
CA ASP A 125 -4.01 4.03 1.29
C ASP A 125 -3.06 3.63 0.15
N ILE A 126 -2.75 2.33 0.07
CA ILE A 126 -1.97 1.75 -1.02
C ILE A 126 -2.87 0.71 -1.70
N ASN A 127 -3.17 0.94 -2.97
CA ASN A 127 -4.02 0.06 -3.77
C ASN A 127 -3.20 -0.63 -4.85
N ILE A 128 -3.41 -1.93 -5.02
CA ILE A 128 -2.81 -2.72 -6.09
C ILE A 128 -3.91 -2.98 -7.12
N GLY A 129 -3.95 -2.19 -8.18
CA GLY A 129 -5.04 -2.19 -9.14
C GLY A 129 -6.38 -1.84 -8.50
N ASN A 130 -7.48 -2.15 -9.17
CA ASN A 130 -8.83 -2.10 -8.62
C ASN A 130 -9.73 -3.05 -9.41
N TRP A 131 -10.99 -3.20 -9.01
CA TRP A 131 -11.90 -4.16 -9.65
C TRP A 131 -12.21 -3.82 -11.12
N GLN A 132 -12.13 -2.54 -11.50
CA GLN A 132 -12.35 -2.10 -12.88
C GLN A 132 -11.10 -2.21 -13.73
N LYS A 133 -9.92 -1.99 -13.13
CA LYS A 133 -8.61 -2.05 -13.78
C LYS A 133 -7.67 -2.89 -12.92
N PRO A 134 -7.67 -4.22 -13.11
CA PRO A 134 -6.80 -5.11 -12.33
C PRO A 134 -5.33 -4.78 -12.48
N TYR A 135 -4.56 -5.17 -11.49
CA TYR A 135 -3.09 -5.03 -11.52
C TYR A 135 -2.49 -5.94 -12.60
N VAL A 136 -1.54 -5.42 -13.34
CA VAL A 136 -0.82 -6.17 -14.37
C VAL A 136 0.62 -6.44 -13.90
N TYR A 137 0.94 -7.69 -13.65
CA TYR A 137 2.30 -8.11 -13.32
C TYR A 137 3.11 -8.24 -14.61
N THR A 138 4.19 -7.43 -14.74
CA THR A 138 5.05 -7.40 -15.93
C THR A 138 6.41 -8.07 -15.70
N GLY A 139 6.69 -8.52 -14.48
CA GLY A 139 7.91 -9.24 -14.15
C GLY A 139 7.92 -10.65 -14.75
N ALA A 140 9.10 -11.18 -14.96
CA ALA A 140 9.25 -12.53 -15.48
C ALA A 140 9.47 -13.53 -14.34
#